data_083152039eed0ff59a550e6f5c8f44ce
#
_entry.id   083152039eed0ff59a550e6f5c8f44ce
#
_cell.length_a   1.000
_cell.length_b   1.000
_cell.length_c   1.000
_cell.angle_alpha   90.00
_cell.angle_beta   90.00
_cell.angle_gamma   90.00
#
_symmetry.space_group_name_H-M   'P 1'
#
loop_
_entity.id
_entity.type
_entity.pdbx_description
1 polymer ?
#
loop_
_entity_poly.entity_id
_entity_poly.type
_entity_poly.pdbx_seq_one_letter_code
_entity_poly.pdbx_strand_id
1 'polypeptide(L)'
;MGGEGAQWTGMEPFIEKEHMFQNIGDGTFFHSGSLALRQAIAANSHITYKILYNRAVAMTGAQDPDGGLDLPELTKYLKSQGVKKVIVTTDDTGAYKSIDKSRWDKDVEILHRDEIVDAQKKLKAIKGVTVLVHDQSCAANLRRLRKRGLVHEPKKRIFINEAVCEGCGDCGVKSNCLSVQPIKTEFGRKTQIDQPSCNKDYSCVEGNCPSFIQVIPSDKDDKRKLPDIGFDPSLLPNPKKIQKDVANVFMLGIGGTGVVTVNQIISTAAFIEDKKVISLDQTGLSQKGGSVVSHLKIVNNDKEYSSRVANGESDAYLVFDLLTGVNPKNMAKLSSKKSTSVISTSEIPTGDMVRSTAEEYPEASFMIDL
;
A
#
# COMPACT_ATOMS: atom_id res chain seq x y z
N MET A 1 -9.10 -15.44 1.31
CA MET A 1 -8.60 -15.22 -0.07
C MET A 1 -9.05 -16.40 -0.94
N GLY A 2 -9.41 -16.14 -2.20
CA GLY A 2 -9.89 -17.18 -3.14
C GLY A 2 -11.40 -17.32 -3.26
N GLY A 3 -12.18 -16.68 -2.39
CA GLY A 3 -13.64 -16.66 -2.44
C GLY A 3 -14.25 -15.35 -2.92
N GLU A 4 -13.45 -14.51 -3.57
CA GLU A 4 -13.87 -13.19 -4.05
C GLU A 4 -15.01 -13.31 -5.06
N GLY A 5 -16.15 -12.68 -4.77
CA GLY A 5 -17.38 -12.76 -5.57
C GLY A 5 -18.33 -13.90 -5.22
N ALA A 6 -17.90 -14.91 -4.45
CA ALA A 6 -18.77 -16.02 -4.04
C ALA A 6 -19.97 -15.55 -3.19
N GLN A 7 -19.78 -14.55 -2.35
CA GLN A 7 -20.86 -13.92 -1.57
C GLN A 7 -21.94 -13.31 -2.46
N TRP A 8 -21.54 -12.64 -3.55
CA TRP A 8 -22.47 -12.10 -4.53
C TRP A 8 -23.30 -13.21 -5.17
N THR A 9 -22.64 -14.26 -5.66
CA THR A 9 -23.32 -15.43 -6.26
C THR A 9 -24.39 -16.02 -5.33
N GLY A 10 -24.13 -16.06 -4.02
CA GLY A 10 -25.13 -16.53 -3.04
C GLY A 10 -26.23 -15.52 -2.72
N MET A 11 -25.96 -14.22 -2.83
CA MET A 11 -26.90 -13.14 -2.50
C MET A 11 -27.78 -12.72 -3.69
N GLU A 12 -27.25 -12.77 -4.91
CA GLU A 12 -27.88 -12.26 -6.13
C GLU A 12 -29.35 -12.69 -6.31
N PRO A 13 -29.74 -13.97 -6.08
CA PRO A 13 -31.14 -14.38 -6.23
C PRO A 13 -32.12 -13.74 -5.25
N PHE A 14 -31.62 -13.09 -4.19
CA PHE A 14 -32.44 -12.60 -3.06
C PHE A 14 -32.43 -11.07 -2.93
N ILE A 15 -31.80 -10.34 -3.85
CA ILE A 15 -31.65 -8.90 -3.78
C ILE A 15 -32.07 -8.23 -5.09
N GLU A 16 -32.51 -6.99 -5.01
CA GLU A 16 -32.94 -6.19 -6.19
C GLU A 16 -31.78 -5.70 -7.06
N LYS A 17 -30.56 -5.66 -6.50
CA LYS A 17 -29.39 -5.19 -7.22
C LYS A 17 -28.98 -6.21 -8.29
N GLU A 18 -28.98 -5.79 -9.54
CA GLU A 18 -28.77 -6.70 -10.67
C GLU A 18 -27.31 -7.05 -11.01
N HIS A 19 -26.31 -6.33 -10.46
CA HIS A 19 -24.91 -6.51 -10.87
C HIS A 19 -23.94 -6.05 -9.79
N MET A 20 -22.77 -6.71 -9.73
CA MET A 20 -21.65 -6.34 -8.86
C MET A 20 -20.31 -6.32 -9.62
N PHE A 21 -19.41 -5.45 -9.20
CA PHE A 21 -17.99 -5.49 -9.56
C PHE A 21 -17.18 -6.08 -8.41
N GLN A 22 -16.37 -7.09 -8.71
CA GLN A 22 -15.44 -7.70 -7.75
C GLN A 22 -14.00 -7.45 -8.15
N ASN A 23 -13.24 -6.75 -7.32
CA ASN A 23 -11.80 -6.59 -7.51
C ASN A 23 -11.07 -7.84 -7.00
N ILE A 24 -10.03 -8.25 -7.74
CA ILE A 24 -9.15 -9.35 -7.36
C ILE A 24 -7.74 -9.09 -7.90
N GLY A 25 -6.71 -9.28 -7.07
CA GLY A 25 -5.32 -9.22 -7.55
C GLY A 25 -4.95 -10.48 -8.33
N ASP A 26 -4.00 -10.35 -9.25
CA ASP A 26 -3.50 -11.47 -10.07
C ASP A 26 -2.90 -12.59 -9.20
N GLY A 27 -2.11 -12.28 -8.18
CA GLY A 27 -1.59 -13.28 -7.26
C GLY A 27 -2.69 -14.11 -6.58
N THR A 28 -3.78 -13.47 -6.13
CA THR A 28 -4.93 -14.18 -5.56
C THR A 28 -5.69 -14.96 -6.63
N PHE A 29 -5.84 -14.39 -7.82
CA PHE A 29 -6.53 -15.04 -8.94
C PHE A 29 -5.84 -16.35 -9.34
N PHE A 30 -4.52 -16.32 -9.54
CA PHE A 30 -3.76 -17.53 -9.92
C PHE A 30 -3.68 -18.56 -8.79
N HIS A 31 -3.56 -18.10 -7.55
CA HIS A 31 -3.52 -19.03 -6.40
C HIS A 31 -4.84 -19.78 -6.20
N SER A 32 -5.97 -19.10 -6.13
CA SER A 32 -7.25 -19.73 -5.76
C SER A 32 -8.50 -19.00 -6.26
N GLY A 33 -8.41 -17.71 -6.60
CA GLY A 33 -9.56 -16.89 -6.97
C GLY A 33 -10.23 -17.29 -8.28
N SER A 34 -9.54 -18.03 -9.16
CA SER A 34 -10.11 -18.61 -10.37
C SER A 34 -11.23 -19.60 -10.07
N LEU A 35 -11.25 -20.24 -8.89
CA LEU A 35 -12.33 -21.14 -8.47
C LEU A 35 -13.63 -20.38 -8.23
N ALA A 36 -13.57 -19.19 -7.62
CA ALA A 36 -14.74 -18.34 -7.40
C ALA A 36 -15.33 -17.83 -8.74
N LEU A 37 -14.47 -17.48 -9.70
CA LEU A 37 -14.91 -17.14 -11.06
C LEU A 37 -15.65 -18.32 -11.72
N ARG A 38 -15.12 -19.53 -11.62
CA ARG A 38 -15.77 -20.74 -12.15
C ARG A 38 -17.12 -21.01 -11.50
N GLN A 39 -17.22 -20.81 -10.16
CA GLN A 39 -18.48 -20.93 -9.44
C GLN A 39 -19.50 -19.90 -9.95
N ALA A 40 -19.10 -18.63 -10.12
CA ALA A 40 -19.98 -17.58 -10.63
C ALA A 40 -20.49 -17.90 -12.07
N ILE A 41 -19.62 -18.48 -12.93
CA ILE A 41 -20.00 -18.93 -14.27
C ILE A 41 -21.02 -20.07 -14.18
N ALA A 42 -20.77 -21.08 -13.34
CA ALA A 42 -21.68 -22.21 -13.15
C ALA A 42 -23.05 -21.79 -12.62
N ALA A 43 -23.10 -20.77 -11.76
CA ALA A 43 -24.33 -20.19 -11.24
C ALA A 43 -24.99 -19.18 -12.20
N ASN A 44 -24.39 -18.91 -13.36
CA ASN A 44 -24.82 -17.87 -14.31
C ASN A 44 -25.00 -16.50 -13.66
N SER A 45 -24.17 -16.15 -12.66
CA SER A 45 -24.22 -14.89 -11.95
C SER A 45 -23.92 -13.69 -12.85
N HIS A 46 -24.57 -12.56 -12.58
CA HIS A 46 -24.29 -11.30 -13.28
C HIS A 46 -23.27 -10.47 -12.53
N ILE A 47 -21.99 -10.69 -12.79
CA ILE A 47 -20.85 -10.10 -12.09
C ILE A 47 -19.72 -9.77 -13.06
N THR A 48 -19.03 -8.66 -12.81
CA THR A 48 -17.77 -8.32 -13.48
C THR A 48 -16.62 -8.47 -12.50
N TYR A 49 -15.71 -9.40 -12.77
CA TYR A 49 -14.43 -9.47 -12.06
C TYR A 49 -13.46 -8.45 -12.65
N LYS A 50 -12.81 -7.67 -11.77
CA LYS A 50 -11.72 -6.78 -12.14
C LYS A 50 -10.41 -7.37 -11.66
N ILE A 51 -9.64 -7.98 -12.56
CA ILE A 51 -8.33 -8.54 -12.26
C ILE A 51 -7.31 -7.41 -12.32
N LEU A 52 -6.73 -7.09 -11.17
CA LEU A 52 -5.63 -6.12 -11.05
C LEU A 52 -4.33 -6.85 -11.39
N TYR A 53 -3.98 -6.82 -12.67
CA TYR A 53 -2.86 -7.57 -13.21
C TYR A 53 -1.59 -6.73 -13.17
N ASN A 54 -0.73 -7.01 -12.20
CA ASN A 54 0.52 -6.27 -11.97
C ASN A 54 1.78 -7.15 -12.01
N ARG A 55 1.62 -8.45 -12.31
CA ARG A 55 2.69 -9.46 -12.37
C ARG A 55 3.47 -9.58 -11.08
N ALA A 56 2.83 -9.31 -9.94
CA ALA A 56 3.51 -9.33 -8.67
C ALA A 56 2.58 -9.62 -7.51
N VAL A 57 3.01 -10.47 -6.58
CA VAL A 57 2.39 -10.59 -5.26
C VAL A 57 2.81 -9.37 -4.44
N ALA A 58 2.09 -8.26 -4.65
CA ALA A 58 2.50 -6.95 -4.16
C ALA A 58 2.60 -6.90 -2.62
N MET A 59 1.75 -7.63 -1.89
CA MET A 59 1.66 -7.61 -0.43
C MET A 59 2.91 -8.12 0.29
N THR A 60 3.65 -9.02 -0.32
CA THR A 60 4.78 -9.71 0.34
C THR A 60 6.15 -9.32 -0.20
N GLY A 61 6.22 -8.35 -1.10
CA GLY A 61 7.48 -7.87 -1.63
C GLY A 61 7.62 -7.96 -3.14
N ALA A 62 6.50 -8.17 -3.85
CA ALA A 62 6.42 -8.24 -5.30
C ALA A 62 7.21 -9.42 -5.90
N GLN A 63 7.02 -10.59 -5.32
CA GLN A 63 7.41 -11.86 -5.92
C GLN A 63 6.53 -12.14 -7.15
N ASP A 64 7.06 -12.90 -8.11
CA ASP A 64 6.27 -13.35 -9.25
C ASP A 64 5.13 -14.26 -8.76
N PRO A 65 3.89 -14.11 -9.29
CA PRO A 65 2.81 -15.00 -8.93
C PRO A 65 3.07 -16.43 -9.43
N ASP A 66 2.97 -17.41 -8.54
CA ASP A 66 3.03 -18.83 -8.94
C ASP A 66 1.89 -19.17 -9.88
N GLY A 67 2.19 -19.89 -10.99
CA GLY A 67 1.22 -20.25 -11.99
C GLY A 67 0.69 -19.07 -12.83
N GLY A 68 1.39 -17.94 -12.82
CA GLY A 68 1.03 -16.74 -13.57
C GLY A 68 1.01 -17.02 -15.09
N LEU A 69 -0.04 -16.54 -15.76
CA LEU A 69 -0.18 -16.54 -17.22
C LEU A 69 0.20 -15.17 -17.75
N ASP A 70 0.79 -15.11 -18.94
CA ASP A 70 0.91 -13.82 -19.61
C ASP A 70 -0.49 -13.30 -20.05
N LEU A 71 -0.57 -12.02 -20.37
CA LEU A 71 -1.86 -11.40 -20.63
C LEU A 71 -2.63 -12.03 -21.80
N PRO A 72 -2.03 -12.34 -22.97
CA PRO A 72 -2.69 -13.10 -24.03
C PRO A 72 -3.23 -14.45 -23.57
N GLU A 73 -2.42 -15.23 -22.86
CA GLU A 73 -2.81 -16.54 -22.33
C GLU A 73 -3.94 -16.43 -21.31
N LEU A 74 -3.87 -15.42 -20.42
CA LEU A 74 -4.93 -15.14 -19.45
C LEU A 74 -6.27 -14.87 -20.14
N THR A 75 -6.28 -14.08 -21.23
CA THR A 75 -7.52 -13.79 -21.97
C THR A 75 -8.15 -15.05 -22.58
N LYS A 76 -7.34 -15.93 -23.16
CA LYS A 76 -7.80 -17.24 -23.67
C LYS A 76 -8.30 -18.13 -22.54
N TYR A 77 -7.57 -18.20 -21.43
CA TYR A 77 -7.99 -18.96 -20.26
C TYR A 77 -9.38 -18.50 -19.77
N LEU A 78 -9.58 -17.20 -19.58
CA LEU A 78 -10.85 -16.63 -19.15
C LEU A 78 -12.00 -16.99 -20.09
N LYS A 79 -11.80 -16.88 -21.39
CA LYS A 79 -12.79 -17.25 -22.41
C LYS A 79 -13.08 -18.75 -22.41
N SER A 80 -12.08 -19.61 -22.26
CA SER A 80 -12.25 -21.07 -22.17
C SER A 80 -13.07 -21.49 -20.94
N GLN A 81 -13.04 -20.72 -19.86
CA GLN A 81 -13.88 -20.95 -18.68
C GLN A 81 -15.36 -20.56 -18.90
N GLY A 82 -15.69 -19.82 -19.95
CA GLY A 82 -17.06 -19.37 -20.24
C GLY A 82 -17.35 -17.91 -19.93
N VAL A 83 -16.31 -17.08 -19.68
CA VAL A 83 -16.45 -15.62 -19.54
C VAL A 83 -17.04 -15.02 -20.82
N LYS A 84 -18.09 -14.22 -20.68
CA LYS A 84 -18.84 -13.66 -21.81
C LYS A 84 -18.04 -12.63 -22.60
N LYS A 85 -17.36 -11.73 -21.89
CA LYS A 85 -16.53 -10.66 -22.50
C LYS A 85 -15.32 -10.39 -21.62
N VAL A 86 -14.17 -10.15 -22.24
CA VAL A 86 -12.94 -9.69 -21.62
C VAL A 86 -12.55 -8.35 -22.23
N ILE A 87 -12.28 -7.37 -21.40
CA ILE A 87 -11.67 -6.08 -21.79
C ILE A 87 -10.38 -5.93 -20.99
N VAL A 88 -9.32 -5.51 -21.67
CA VAL A 88 -8.03 -5.14 -21.05
C VAL A 88 -7.90 -3.65 -21.04
N THR A 89 -7.53 -3.06 -19.92
CA THR A 89 -7.14 -1.64 -19.83
C THR A 89 -5.69 -1.53 -19.36
N THR A 90 -4.92 -0.63 -19.97
CA THR A 90 -3.50 -0.43 -19.70
C THR A 90 -3.08 1.03 -19.87
N ASP A 91 -2.00 1.45 -19.27
CA ASP A 91 -1.38 2.76 -19.49
C ASP A 91 -0.53 2.82 -20.77
N ASP A 92 -0.14 1.67 -21.34
CA ASP A 92 0.59 1.57 -22.60
C ASP A 92 -0.05 0.56 -23.56
N THR A 93 -0.98 1.03 -24.38
CA THR A 93 -1.59 0.21 -25.45
C THR A 93 -0.60 -0.17 -26.53
N GLY A 94 0.54 0.54 -26.62
CA GLY A 94 1.60 0.27 -27.59
C GLY A 94 2.39 -0.99 -27.29
N ALA A 95 2.52 -1.35 -26.02
CA ALA A 95 3.29 -2.51 -25.56
C ALA A 95 2.83 -3.85 -26.19
N TYR A 96 1.56 -3.92 -26.63
CA TYR A 96 0.97 -5.15 -27.18
C TYR A 96 0.93 -5.23 -28.69
N LYS A 97 1.33 -4.16 -29.42
CA LYS A 97 1.28 -4.12 -30.88
C LYS A 97 2.21 -5.13 -31.56
N SER A 98 3.30 -5.50 -30.89
CA SER A 98 4.27 -6.48 -31.40
C SER A 98 3.88 -7.92 -31.12
N ILE A 99 2.85 -8.16 -30.30
CA ILE A 99 2.42 -9.52 -29.95
C ILE A 99 1.51 -10.05 -31.05
N ASP A 100 1.81 -11.26 -31.52
CA ASP A 100 1.00 -11.94 -32.55
C ASP A 100 -0.48 -12.01 -32.10
N LYS A 101 -1.36 -11.54 -32.97
CA LYS A 101 -2.81 -11.53 -32.73
C LYS A 101 -3.38 -12.93 -32.48
N SER A 102 -2.76 -13.98 -33.00
CA SER A 102 -3.17 -15.36 -32.74
C SER A 102 -3.00 -15.82 -31.30
N ARG A 103 -2.17 -15.11 -30.51
CA ARG A 103 -1.98 -15.38 -29.10
C ARG A 103 -3.14 -14.88 -28.25
N TRP A 104 -3.91 -13.91 -28.72
CA TRP A 104 -5.06 -13.32 -28.03
C TRP A 104 -6.35 -14.10 -28.31
N ASP A 105 -7.33 -13.97 -27.41
CA ASP A 105 -8.70 -14.31 -27.77
C ASP A 105 -9.25 -13.30 -28.79
N LYS A 106 -10.08 -13.76 -29.72
CA LYS A 106 -10.56 -12.96 -30.86
C LYS A 106 -11.42 -11.77 -30.44
N ASP A 107 -12.12 -11.88 -29.32
CA ASP A 107 -13.09 -10.88 -28.84
C ASP A 107 -12.52 -9.91 -27.81
N VAL A 108 -11.21 -9.95 -27.53
CA VAL A 108 -10.58 -9.08 -26.55
C VAL A 108 -10.45 -7.67 -27.09
N GLU A 109 -10.91 -6.70 -26.32
CA GLU A 109 -10.65 -5.28 -26.55
C GLU A 109 -9.50 -4.81 -25.63
N ILE A 110 -8.55 -4.05 -26.20
CA ILE A 110 -7.47 -3.41 -25.42
C ILE A 110 -7.66 -1.91 -25.50
N LEU A 111 -7.91 -1.28 -24.35
CA LEU A 111 -8.25 0.14 -24.22
C LEU A 111 -7.20 0.85 -23.35
N HIS A 112 -7.09 2.17 -23.50
CA HIS A 112 -6.30 2.96 -22.58
C HIS A 112 -6.96 3.01 -21.19
N ARG A 113 -6.17 3.12 -20.12
CA ARG A 113 -6.68 3.12 -18.74
C ARG A 113 -7.71 4.23 -18.47
N ASP A 114 -7.64 5.34 -19.18
CA ASP A 114 -8.58 6.45 -19.02
C ASP A 114 -10.01 6.09 -19.47
N GLU A 115 -10.14 5.05 -20.29
CA GLU A 115 -11.43 4.50 -20.74
C GLU A 115 -12.02 3.47 -19.74
N ILE A 116 -11.41 3.29 -18.57
CA ILE A 116 -11.80 2.24 -17.61
C ILE A 116 -13.27 2.34 -17.16
N VAL A 117 -13.80 3.55 -17.05
CA VAL A 117 -15.21 3.77 -16.65
C VAL A 117 -16.15 3.29 -17.75
N ASP A 118 -15.86 3.56 -19.00
CA ASP A 118 -16.69 3.15 -20.14
C ASP A 118 -16.54 1.64 -20.40
N ALA A 119 -15.34 1.08 -20.20
CA ALA A 119 -15.13 -0.37 -20.20
C ALA A 119 -16.00 -1.07 -19.15
N GLN A 120 -16.07 -0.53 -17.94
CA GLN A 120 -16.94 -1.07 -16.88
C GLN A 120 -18.43 -0.97 -17.23
N LYS A 121 -18.90 0.15 -17.82
CA LYS A 121 -20.27 0.29 -18.28
C LYS A 121 -20.62 -0.74 -19.37
N LYS A 122 -19.72 -0.96 -20.34
CA LYS A 122 -19.88 -1.97 -21.39
C LYS A 122 -20.02 -3.38 -20.76
N LEU A 123 -19.12 -3.74 -19.84
CA LEU A 123 -19.11 -5.06 -19.21
C LEU A 123 -20.36 -5.28 -18.34
N LYS A 124 -20.80 -4.28 -17.58
CA LYS A 124 -22.03 -4.33 -16.77
C LYS A 124 -23.28 -4.61 -17.60
N ALA A 125 -23.36 -4.12 -18.83
CA ALA A 125 -24.52 -4.33 -19.70
C ALA A 125 -24.65 -5.76 -20.23
N ILE A 126 -23.62 -6.58 -20.14
CA ILE A 126 -23.57 -7.94 -20.64
C ILE A 126 -23.98 -8.89 -19.52
N LYS A 127 -25.12 -9.58 -19.67
CA LYS A 127 -25.59 -10.58 -18.67
C LYS A 127 -24.63 -11.76 -18.58
N GLY A 128 -24.38 -12.20 -17.34
CA GLY A 128 -23.44 -13.27 -16.99
C GLY A 128 -22.12 -12.74 -16.48
N VAL A 129 -21.11 -13.60 -16.45
CA VAL A 129 -19.76 -13.25 -15.93
C VAL A 129 -18.93 -12.57 -17.00
N THR A 130 -18.45 -11.38 -16.69
CA THR A 130 -17.51 -10.62 -17.54
C THR A 130 -16.25 -10.31 -16.76
N VAL A 131 -15.15 -9.97 -17.46
CA VAL A 131 -13.86 -9.67 -16.83
C VAL A 131 -13.25 -8.41 -17.42
N LEU A 132 -12.83 -7.50 -16.53
CA LEU A 132 -11.91 -6.42 -16.83
C LEU A 132 -10.53 -6.80 -16.30
N VAL A 133 -9.53 -6.88 -17.16
CA VAL A 133 -8.14 -7.03 -16.75
C VAL A 133 -7.48 -5.66 -16.80
N HIS A 134 -7.08 -5.14 -15.66
CA HIS A 134 -6.34 -3.87 -15.58
C HIS A 134 -4.86 -4.16 -15.45
N ASP A 135 -4.12 -4.01 -16.56
CA ASP A 135 -2.68 -4.24 -16.62
C ASP A 135 -1.93 -2.94 -16.27
N GLN A 136 -1.42 -2.90 -15.07
CA GLN A 136 -0.57 -1.81 -14.61
C GLN A 136 0.38 -2.28 -13.51
N SER A 137 1.66 -1.97 -13.68
CA SER A 137 2.69 -2.32 -12.69
C SER A 137 2.40 -1.71 -11.32
N CYS A 138 2.64 -2.48 -10.25
CA CYS A 138 2.56 -1.97 -8.90
C CYS A 138 3.55 -0.81 -8.69
N ALA A 139 3.04 0.37 -8.29
CA ALA A 139 3.86 1.57 -8.09
C ALA A 139 5.01 1.37 -7.09
N ALA A 140 4.77 0.61 -6.02
CA ALA A 140 5.81 0.31 -5.03
C ALA A 140 6.89 -0.60 -5.60
N ASN A 141 6.51 -1.59 -6.41
CA ASN A 141 7.47 -2.47 -7.11
C ASN A 141 8.27 -1.69 -8.14
N LEU A 142 7.60 -0.88 -8.96
CA LEU A 142 8.25 -0.05 -9.98
C LEU A 142 9.30 0.87 -9.38
N ARG A 143 9.02 1.53 -8.24
CA ARG A 143 10.03 2.33 -7.52
C ARG A 143 11.22 1.49 -7.04
N ARG A 144 10.97 0.28 -6.57
CA ARG A 144 12.02 -0.64 -6.14
C ARG A 144 12.90 -1.08 -7.30
N LEU A 145 12.32 -1.39 -8.44
CA LEU A 145 13.03 -1.75 -9.67
C LEU A 145 13.86 -0.57 -10.20
N ARG A 146 13.31 0.65 -10.16
CA ARG A 146 14.03 1.89 -10.51
C ARG A 146 15.26 2.11 -9.63
N LYS A 147 15.10 1.96 -8.29
CA LYS A 147 16.23 2.07 -7.35
C LYS A 147 17.34 1.05 -7.62
N ARG A 148 17.00 -0.12 -8.18
CA ARG A 148 17.96 -1.16 -8.56
C ARG A 148 18.51 -1.00 -9.98
N GLY A 149 18.10 0.03 -10.71
CA GLY A 149 18.51 0.25 -12.10
C GLY A 149 17.95 -0.76 -13.11
N LEU A 150 16.92 -1.54 -12.72
CA LEU A 150 16.31 -2.57 -13.57
C LEU A 150 15.23 -2.01 -14.51
N VAL A 151 14.73 -0.83 -14.23
CA VAL A 151 13.73 -0.12 -15.06
C VAL A 151 14.13 1.33 -15.17
N HIS A 152 13.86 1.93 -16.32
CA HIS A 152 14.16 3.35 -16.57
C HIS A 152 13.50 4.27 -15.54
N GLU A 153 14.30 5.17 -14.98
CA GLU A 153 13.83 6.21 -14.08
C GLU A 153 13.56 7.51 -14.84
N PRO A 154 12.30 8.02 -14.88
CA PRO A 154 12.02 9.30 -15.51
C PRO A 154 12.80 10.43 -14.85
N LYS A 155 13.53 11.23 -15.65
CA LYS A 155 14.33 12.35 -15.14
C LYS A 155 13.47 13.51 -14.64
N LYS A 156 12.29 13.70 -15.26
CA LYS A 156 11.38 14.78 -14.91
C LYS A 156 10.84 14.64 -13.49
N ARG A 157 10.88 15.72 -12.73
CA ARG A 157 10.28 15.85 -11.38
C ARG A 157 9.22 16.93 -11.41
N ILE A 158 8.17 16.71 -10.63
CA ILE A 158 7.11 17.69 -10.47
C ILE A 158 7.22 18.32 -9.10
N PHE A 159 7.15 19.65 -9.06
CA PHE A 159 7.08 20.44 -7.85
C PHE A 159 5.85 21.34 -7.90
N ILE A 160 5.37 21.77 -6.75
CA ILE A 160 4.35 22.78 -6.61
C ILE A 160 5.01 24.01 -6.01
N ASN A 161 4.81 25.16 -6.67
CA ASN A 161 5.23 26.45 -6.11
C ASN A 161 4.19 26.89 -5.07
N GLU A 162 4.57 26.83 -3.79
CA GLU A 162 3.70 27.16 -2.66
C GLU A 162 3.21 28.62 -2.68
N ALA A 163 4.02 29.54 -3.23
CA ALA A 163 3.65 30.95 -3.37
C ALA A 163 2.51 31.17 -4.40
N VAL A 164 2.35 30.26 -5.37
CA VAL A 164 1.30 30.31 -6.40
C VAL A 164 0.13 29.38 -6.06
N CYS A 165 0.39 28.37 -5.23
CA CYS A 165 -0.63 27.38 -4.84
C CYS A 165 -1.73 28.05 -3.99
N GLU A 166 -2.99 27.89 -4.38
CA GLU A 166 -4.15 28.39 -3.63
C GLU A 166 -4.66 27.39 -2.56
N GLY A 167 -4.08 26.19 -2.50
CA GLY A 167 -4.51 25.15 -1.55
C GLY A 167 -5.88 24.54 -1.87
N CYS A 168 -6.38 24.67 -3.11
CA CYS A 168 -7.71 24.21 -3.51
C CYS A 168 -7.92 22.69 -3.46
N GLY A 169 -6.84 21.88 -3.46
CA GLY A 169 -6.91 20.43 -3.37
C GLY A 169 -7.22 19.68 -4.67
N ASP A 170 -7.48 20.36 -5.79
CA ASP A 170 -7.86 19.75 -7.08
C ASP A 170 -6.84 18.71 -7.57
N CYS A 171 -5.55 18.97 -7.39
CA CYS A 171 -4.47 18.03 -7.72
C CYS A 171 -4.55 16.71 -6.93
N GLY A 172 -4.96 16.77 -5.68
CA GLY A 172 -5.17 15.58 -4.83
C GLY A 172 -6.37 14.77 -5.29
N VAL A 173 -7.48 15.45 -5.62
CA VAL A 173 -8.71 14.81 -6.13
C VAL A 173 -8.46 14.14 -7.47
N LYS A 174 -7.79 14.81 -8.41
CA LYS A 174 -7.50 14.27 -9.75
C LYS A 174 -6.52 13.11 -9.74
N SER A 175 -5.44 13.23 -9.00
CA SER A 175 -4.40 12.19 -8.97
C SER A 175 -4.69 11.05 -8.01
N ASN A 176 -5.50 11.29 -6.97
CA ASN A 176 -5.71 10.38 -5.85
C ASN A 176 -4.37 9.78 -5.34
N CYS A 177 -3.32 10.61 -5.29
CA CYS A 177 -1.94 10.21 -5.06
C CYS A 177 -1.46 10.66 -3.68
N LEU A 178 -1.01 9.73 -2.84
CA LEU A 178 -0.48 10.02 -1.50
C LEU A 178 0.80 10.86 -1.49
N SER A 179 1.43 11.07 -2.65
CA SER A 179 2.61 11.95 -2.76
C SER A 179 2.23 13.42 -2.91
N VAL A 180 0.98 13.71 -3.23
CA VAL A 180 0.41 15.06 -3.23
C VAL A 180 -0.04 15.36 -1.80
N GLN A 181 0.80 16.05 -1.02
CA GLN A 181 0.62 16.20 0.42
C GLN A 181 0.29 17.63 0.81
N PRO A 182 -0.56 17.85 1.83
CA PRO A 182 -0.74 19.16 2.39
C PRO A 182 0.52 19.64 3.11
N ILE A 183 0.76 20.94 3.07
CA ILE A 183 1.80 21.62 3.85
C ILE A 183 1.19 22.88 4.49
N LYS A 184 1.50 23.13 5.76
CA LYS A 184 1.13 24.35 6.45
C LYS A 184 2.16 25.43 6.14
N THR A 185 1.71 26.60 5.73
CA THR A 185 2.54 27.79 5.48
C THR A 185 1.98 28.99 6.23
N GLU A 186 2.72 30.09 6.28
CA GLU A 186 2.24 31.38 6.85
C GLU A 186 0.99 31.92 6.12
N PHE A 187 0.76 31.51 4.87
CA PHE A 187 -0.41 31.85 4.06
C PHE A 187 -1.49 30.74 4.04
N GLY A 188 -1.53 29.92 5.08
CA GLY A 188 -2.47 28.82 5.21
C GLY A 188 -1.97 27.53 4.58
N ARG A 189 -2.90 26.58 4.42
CA ARG A 189 -2.60 25.26 3.85
C ARG A 189 -2.33 25.37 2.36
N LYS A 190 -1.20 24.81 1.93
CA LYS A 190 -0.78 24.65 0.53
C LYS A 190 -0.59 23.16 0.24
N THR A 191 -0.10 22.87 -0.95
CA THR A 191 0.17 21.49 -1.38
C THR A 191 1.61 21.35 -1.88
N GLN A 192 2.25 20.24 -1.56
CA GLN A 192 3.58 19.88 -2.03
C GLN A 192 3.59 18.48 -2.65
N ILE A 193 4.63 18.16 -3.41
CA ILE A 193 4.89 16.80 -3.89
C ILE A 193 6.00 16.18 -3.04
N ASP A 194 5.66 15.15 -2.27
CA ASP A 194 6.66 14.34 -1.60
C ASP A 194 7.45 13.50 -2.61
N GLN A 195 8.66 13.97 -2.95
CA GLN A 195 9.50 13.38 -3.99
C GLN A 195 9.88 11.91 -3.72
N PRO A 196 10.20 11.49 -2.47
CA PRO A 196 10.52 10.10 -2.15
C PRO A 196 9.39 9.13 -2.47
N SER A 197 8.13 9.53 -2.29
CA SER A 197 6.97 8.68 -2.53
C SER A 197 6.36 8.84 -3.92
N CYS A 198 6.80 9.82 -4.72
CA CYS A 198 6.26 10.11 -6.05
C CYS A 198 6.46 8.94 -7.02
N ASN A 199 5.37 8.50 -7.66
CA ASN A 199 5.39 7.42 -8.66
C ASN A 199 5.85 7.88 -10.05
N LYS A 200 5.89 9.21 -10.30
CA LYS A 200 6.26 9.81 -11.59
C LYS A 200 5.35 9.37 -12.74
N ASP A 201 4.07 9.21 -12.45
CA ASP A 201 3.01 8.94 -13.44
C ASP A 201 2.38 10.23 -13.98
N TYR A 202 2.68 11.36 -13.34
CA TYR A 202 2.29 12.71 -13.72
C TYR A 202 0.78 12.99 -13.75
N SER A 203 -0.06 12.11 -13.24
CA SER A 203 -1.52 12.32 -13.19
C SER A 203 -1.94 13.58 -12.42
N CYS A 204 -1.10 14.04 -11.48
CA CYS A 204 -1.38 15.27 -10.72
C CYS A 204 -1.37 16.56 -11.57
N VAL A 205 -0.69 16.57 -12.74
CA VAL A 205 -0.61 17.77 -13.60
C VAL A 205 -1.72 17.86 -14.65
N GLU A 206 -2.64 16.90 -14.70
CA GLU A 206 -3.78 16.93 -15.63
C GLU A 206 -4.78 18.06 -15.36
N GLY A 207 -4.66 18.72 -14.21
CA GLY A 207 -5.51 19.85 -13.78
C GLY A 207 -5.16 21.21 -14.37
N ASN A 208 -4.12 21.35 -15.19
CA ASN A 208 -3.66 22.65 -15.75
C ASN A 208 -3.41 23.75 -14.70
N CYS A 209 -2.99 23.38 -13.50
CA CYS A 209 -2.74 24.32 -12.42
C CYS A 209 -1.41 25.07 -12.63
N PRO A 210 -1.40 26.43 -12.53
CA PRO A 210 -0.19 27.25 -12.79
C PRO A 210 0.90 27.09 -11.72
N SER A 211 0.60 26.51 -10.58
CA SER A 211 1.57 26.28 -9.52
C SER A 211 2.51 25.10 -9.78
N PHE A 212 2.22 24.24 -10.76
CA PHE A 212 3.08 23.12 -11.10
C PHE A 212 4.34 23.55 -11.84
N ILE A 213 5.48 23.08 -11.34
CA ILE A 213 6.81 23.30 -11.95
C ILE A 213 7.38 21.95 -12.36
N GLN A 214 7.83 21.83 -13.61
CA GLN A 214 8.55 20.67 -14.11
C GLN A 214 10.05 20.93 -14.04
N VAL A 215 10.79 20.08 -13.33
CA VAL A 215 12.23 20.19 -13.17
C VAL A 215 12.90 18.94 -13.76
N ILE A 216 13.90 19.15 -14.57
CA ILE A 216 14.80 18.10 -15.04
C ILE A 216 16.14 18.34 -14.32
N PRO A 217 16.49 17.48 -13.33
CA PRO A 217 17.78 17.58 -12.66
C PRO A 217 18.93 17.45 -13.64
N SER A 218 20.00 18.20 -13.42
CA SER A 218 21.24 18.02 -14.18
C SER A 218 21.88 16.66 -13.84
N ASP A 219 22.61 16.07 -14.80
CA ASP A 219 23.32 14.81 -14.58
C ASP A 219 24.57 14.98 -13.67
N LYS A 220 24.82 16.19 -13.18
CA LYS A 220 25.90 16.45 -12.20
C LYS A 220 25.48 15.90 -10.86
N ASP A 221 26.18 14.88 -10.43
CA ASP A 221 25.97 14.18 -9.15
C ASP A 221 26.53 15.04 -8.00
N ASP A 222 25.93 16.19 -7.77
CA ASP A 222 26.22 17.02 -6.59
C ASP A 222 25.56 16.38 -5.37
N LYS A 223 26.08 15.23 -4.97
CA LYS A 223 25.72 14.62 -3.69
C LYS A 223 26.20 15.57 -2.59
N ARG A 224 25.30 16.43 -2.12
CA ARG A 224 25.55 17.14 -0.86
C ARG A 224 25.86 16.06 0.18
N LYS A 225 27.10 16.00 0.64
CA LYS A 225 27.42 15.22 1.84
C LYS A 225 26.54 15.75 2.94
N LEU A 226 25.68 14.91 3.48
CA LEU A 226 24.97 15.27 4.71
C LEU A 226 26.03 15.71 5.73
N PRO A 227 25.84 16.81 6.45
CA PRO A 227 26.76 17.18 7.52
C PRO A 227 26.86 15.97 8.44
N ASP A 228 28.08 15.61 8.78
CA ASP A 228 28.33 14.61 9.83
C ASP A 228 27.74 15.19 11.13
N ILE A 229 26.60 14.66 11.51
CA ILE A 229 26.03 14.97 12.83
C ILE A 229 26.89 14.17 13.79
N GLY A 230 28.02 14.74 14.19
CA GLY A 230 28.98 14.15 15.12
C GLY A 230 28.25 13.70 16.40
N PHE A 231 27.61 12.53 16.32
CA PHE A 231 26.96 11.92 17.45
C PHE A 231 28.03 11.23 18.27
N ASP A 232 28.26 11.72 19.50
CA ASP A 232 29.15 11.09 20.45
C ASP A 232 28.34 10.06 21.27
N PRO A 233 28.56 8.74 21.06
CA PRO A 233 27.87 7.69 21.82
C PRO A 233 28.10 7.78 23.34
N SER A 234 29.19 8.42 23.79
CA SER A 234 29.50 8.59 25.21
C SER A 234 28.51 9.52 25.95
N LEU A 235 27.78 10.36 25.21
CA LEU A 235 26.75 11.26 25.75
C LEU A 235 25.44 10.52 26.05
N LEU A 236 25.28 9.28 25.59
CA LEU A 236 24.11 8.47 25.92
C LEU A 236 24.21 7.97 27.37
N PRO A 237 23.12 8.06 28.15
CA PRO A 237 23.07 7.47 29.47
C PRO A 237 23.24 5.95 29.33
N ASN A 238 24.01 5.36 30.25
CA ASN A 238 24.15 3.89 30.30
C ASN A 238 22.77 3.26 30.50
N PRO A 239 22.33 2.33 29.63
CA PRO A 239 21.03 1.69 29.75
C PRO A 239 20.94 0.91 31.06
N LYS A 240 19.87 1.12 31.81
CA LYS A 240 19.58 0.32 32.99
C LYS A 240 19.21 -1.10 32.53
N LYS A 241 19.99 -2.10 32.96
CA LYS A 241 19.63 -3.50 32.72
C LYS A 241 18.38 -3.85 33.52
N ILE A 242 17.30 -4.14 32.84
CA ILE A 242 16.05 -4.58 33.46
C ILE A 242 16.13 -6.10 33.59
N GLN A 243 16.24 -6.61 34.82
CA GLN A 243 16.13 -8.06 35.08
C GLN A 243 14.65 -8.43 35.15
N LYS A 244 14.12 -8.95 34.05
CA LYS A 244 12.76 -9.49 33.96
C LYS A 244 12.81 -10.85 33.27
N ASP A 245 11.88 -11.72 33.67
CA ASP A 245 11.66 -13.01 33.01
C ASP A 245 11.22 -12.81 31.56
N VAL A 246 10.43 -11.77 31.29
CA VAL A 246 9.91 -11.42 29.96
C VAL A 246 9.89 -9.91 29.80
N ALA A 247 10.45 -9.42 28.69
CA ALA A 247 10.28 -8.05 28.24
C ALA A 247 9.33 -8.03 27.04
N ASN A 248 8.24 -7.23 27.16
CA ASN A 248 7.22 -7.09 26.14
C ASN A 248 7.43 -5.79 25.35
N VAL A 249 7.77 -5.89 24.07
CA VAL A 249 7.91 -4.75 23.17
C VAL A 249 6.75 -4.76 22.19
N PHE A 250 6.04 -3.65 22.12
CA PHE A 250 4.95 -3.46 21.18
C PHE A 250 5.30 -2.33 20.21
N MET A 251 5.40 -2.65 18.93
CA MET A 251 5.81 -1.72 17.89
C MET A 251 4.68 -1.54 16.91
N LEU A 252 4.48 -0.31 16.45
CA LEU A 252 3.39 -0.01 15.55
C LEU A 252 3.68 1.20 14.67
N GLY A 253 3.06 1.20 13.51
CA GLY A 253 3.20 2.24 12.50
C GLY A 253 2.38 1.92 11.27
N ILE A 254 2.75 2.52 10.17
CA ILE A 254 2.14 2.26 8.85
C ILE A 254 3.12 1.55 7.93
N GLY A 255 2.59 0.88 6.90
CA GLY A 255 3.38 0.19 5.89
C GLY A 255 4.40 1.13 5.23
N GLY A 256 5.67 0.78 5.30
CA GLY A 256 6.80 1.56 4.82
C GLY A 256 7.63 2.27 5.89
N THR A 257 7.17 2.37 7.14
CA THR A 257 7.90 3.01 8.26
C THR A 257 8.97 2.12 8.92
N GLY A 258 9.07 0.85 8.50
CA GLY A 258 10.15 -0.04 8.95
C GLY A 258 9.85 -0.84 10.22
N VAL A 259 8.60 -0.89 10.71
CA VAL A 259 8.20 -1.59 11.95
C VAL A 259 8.73 -3.04 11.96
N VAL A 260 8.46 -3.82 10.92
CA VAL A 260 8.90 -5.22 10.82
C VAL A 260 10.43 -5.33 10.79
N THR A 261 11.11 -4.41 10.10
CA THR A 261 12.58 -4.40 10.04
C THR A 261 13.19 -4.16 11.40
N VAL A 262 12.66 -3.20 12.16
CA VAL A 262 13.15 -2.92 13.53
C VAL A 262 12.84 -4.10 14.44
N ASN A 263 11.65 -4.72 14.32
CA ASN A 263 11.34 -5.96 15.04
C ASN A 263 12.39 -7.06 14.77
N GLN A 264 12.73 -7.30 13.50
CA GLN A 264 13.76 -8.28 13.14
C GLN A 264 15.13 -7.94 13.72
N ILE A 265 15.55 -6.67 13.67
CA ILE A 265 16.85 -6.24 14.23
C ILE A 265 16.89 -6.51 15.72
N ILE A 266 15.87 -6.10 16.49
CA ILE A 266 15.81 -6.32 17.94
C ILE A 266 15.75 -7.82 18.26
N SER A 267 14.95 -8.56 17.52
CA SER A 267 14.84 -10.02 17.68
C SER A 267 16.17 -10.73 17.44
N THR A 268 16.90 -10.34 16.40
CA THR A 268 18.21 -10.91 16.08
C THR A 268 19.24 -10.54 17.14
N ALA A 269 19.24 -9.30 17.62
CA ALA A 269 20.14 -8.87 18.69
C ALA A 269 19.89 -9.66 19.98
N ALA A 270 18.62 -9.84 20.35
CA ALA A 270 18.26 -10.65 21.53
C ALA A 270 18.68 -12.12 21.37
N PHE A 271 18.51 -12.69 20.16
CA PHE A 271 18.95 -14.06 19.87
C PHE A 271 20.47 -14.22 19.98
N ILE A 272 21.26 -13.23 19.52
CA ILE A 272 22.73 -13.23 19.66
C ILE A 272 23.14 -13.17 21.14
N GLU A 273 22.30 -12.60 22.01
CA GLU A 273 22.50 -12.58 23.47
C GLU A 273 21.95 -13.83 24.19
N ASP A 274 21.73 -14.92 23.47
CA ASP A 274 21.17 -16.19 24.00
C ASP A 274 19.79 -16.02 24.69
N LYS A 275 18.97 -15.07 24.21
CA LYS A 275 17.60 -14.88 24.69
C LYS A 275 16.62 -15.64 23.80
N LYS A 276 15.57 -16.21 24.40
CA LYS A 276 14.44 -16.75 23.66
C LYS A 276 13.60 -15.59 23.13
N VAL A 277 13.25 -15.64 21.85
CA VAL A 277 12.47 -14.59 21.18
C VAL A 277 11.17 -15.17 20.67
N ILE A 278 10.06 -14.48 20.95
CA ILE A 278 8.74 -14.79 20.42
C ILE A 278 8.20 -13.53 19.72
N SER A 279 7.99 -13.62 18.42
CA SER A 279 7.60 -12.48 17.60
C SER A 279 6.34 -12.79 16.79
N LEU A 280 5.50 -11.76 16.57
CA LEU A 280 4.35 -11.80 15.69
C LEU A 280 4.17 -10.45 15.00
N ASP A 281 4.31 -10.45 13.69
CA ASP A 281 4.00 -9.30 12.85
C ASP A 281 2.60 -9.41 12.28
N GLN A 282 1.81 -8.36 12.44
CA GLN A 282 0.47 -8.23 11.86
C GLN A 282 0.47 -7.08 10.86
N THR A 283 0.47 -7.43 9.59
CA THR A 283 0.35 -6.47 8.49
C THR A 283 -1.10 -6.41 8.01
N GLY A 284 -1.58 -5.21 7.71
CA GLY A 284 -2.89 -5.02 7.08
C GLY A 284 -2.89 -5.43 5.60
N LEU A 285 -4.08 -5.46 4.99
CA LEU A 285 -4.24 -5.70 3.55
C LEU A 285 -3.72 -4.54 2.69
N SER A 286 -3.61 -3.36 3.28
CA SER A 286 -3.08 -2.18 2.60
C SER A 286 -1.56 -2.10 2.75
N GLN A 287 -0.84 -2.15 1.64
CA GLN A 287 0.63 -2.16 1.66
C GLN A 287 1.26 -0.79 1.92
N LYS A 288 0.60 0.28 1.50
CA LYS A 288 1.07 1.65 1.66
C LYS A 288 0.12 2.40 2.56
N GLY A 289 0.62 2.85 3.71
CA GLY A 289 -0.17 3.59 4.69
C GLY A 289 -1.14 2.74 5.53
N GLY A 290 -1.18 1.41 5.35
CA GLY A 290 -1.96 0.52 6.21
C GLY A 290 -1.27 0.26 7.55
N SER A 291 -2.05 0.06 8.61
CA SER A 291 -1.51 -0.22 9.95
C SER A 291 -0.69 -1.50 9.98
N VAL A 292 0.48 -1.42 10.60
CA VAL A 292 1.38 -2.54 10.88
C VAL A 292 1.65 -2.57 12.37
N VAL A 293 1.50 -3.74 12.96
CA VAL A 293 1.72 -3.96 14.40
C VAL A 293 2.62 -5.16 14.59
N SER A 294 3.66 -5.00 15.42
CA SER A 294 4.57 -6.07 15.79
C SER A 294 4.57 -6.28 17.31
N HIS A 295 4.37 -7.52 17.71
CA HIS A 295 4.51 -7.97 19.07
C HIS A 295 5.83 -8.70 19.22
N LEU A 296 6.65 -8.31 20.17
CA LEU A 296 7.91 -8.97 20.46
C LEU A 296 8.00 -9.26 21.96
N LYS A 297 8.38 -10.49 22.29
CA LYS A 297 8.72 -10.89 23.65
C LYS A 297 10.15 -11.41 23.67
N ILE A 298 10.96 -10.85 24.55
CA ILE A 298 12.32 -11.30 24.84
C ILE A 298 12.25 -12.01 26.19
N VAL A 299 12.58 -13.31 26.20
CA VAL A 299 12.31 -14.21 27.30
C VAL A 299 13.63 -14.74 27.88
N ASN A 300 13.78 -14.67 29.20
CA ASN A 300 14.95 -15.11 29.96
C ASN A 300 14.74 -16.43 30.74
N ASN A 301 13.67 -17.16 30.46
CA ASN A 301 13.37 -18.43 31.10
C ASN A 301 12.83 -19.44 30.11
N ASP A 302 12.60 -20.68 30.53
CA ASP A 302 12.14 -21.77 29.68
C ASP A 302 10.60 -21.88 29.56
N LYS A 303 9.86 -20.90 30.12
CA LYS A 303 8.40 -20.93 30.04
C LYS A 303 7.89 -20.61 28.64
N GLU A 304 6.74 -21.15 28.32
CA GLU A 304 6.02 -20.85 27.09
C GLU A 304 5.13 -19.60 27.28
N TYR A 305 5.10 -18.76 26.27
CA TYR A 305 4.33 -17.52 26.25
C TYR A 305 3.57 -17.37 24.94
N SER A 306 2.40 -16.73 25.01
CA SER A 306 1.68 -16.29 23.81
C SER A 306 2.51 -15.30 22.99
N SER A 307 2.40 -15.34 21.66
CA SER A 307 3.07 -14.41 20.77
C SER A 307 2.54 -12.97 20.86
N ARG A 308 1.36 -12.75 21.45
CA ARG A 308 0.76 -11.43 21.58
C ARG A 308 1.08 -10.78 22.92
N VAL A 309 1.36 -9.49 22.90
CA VAL A 309 1.41 -8.65 24.08
C VAL A 309 -0.03 -8.41 24.55
N ALA A 310 -0.34 -8.72 25.81
CA ALA A 310 -1.66 -8.52 26.40
C ALA A 310 -1.92 -7.04 26.68
N ASN A 311 -3.16 -6.69 27.00
CA ASN A 311 -3.53 -5.34 27.41
C ASN A 311 -2.85 -4.97 28.75
N GLY A 312 -2.32 -3.76 28.85
CA GLY A 312 -1.58 -3.29 30.01
C GLY A 312 -0.21 -3.96 30.24
N GLU A 313 0.31 -4.73 29.25
CA GLU A 313 1.49 -5.54 29.44
C GLU A 313 2.72 -5.10 28.61
N SER A 314 2.62 -4.01 27.85
CA SER A 314 3.78 -3.47 27.11
C SER A 314 4.79 -2.85 28.07
N ASP A 315 6.06 -3.24 27.99
CA ASP A 315 7.18 -2.59 28.67
C ASP A 315 7.73 -1.44 27.80
N ALA A 316 7.90 -1.67 26.50
CA ALA A 316 8.28 -0.65 25.52
C ALA A 316 7.20 -0.54 24.44
N TYR A 317 6.78 0.70 24.18
CA TYR A 317 5.77 1.04 23.17
C TYR A 317 6.40 1.94 22.12
N LEU A 318 6.75 1.37 20.97
CA LEU A 318 7.49 2.06 19.92
C LEU A 318 6.54 2.48 18.79
N VAL A 319 6.33 3.77 18.63
CA VAL A 319 5.35 4.36 17.70
C VAL A 319 6.07 5.00 16.52
N PHE A 320 5.96 4.41 15.35
CA PHE A 320 6.53 4.92 14.10
C PHE A 320 5.53 5.80 13.32
N ASP A 321 4.26 5.76 13.69
CA ASP A 321 3.20 6.62 13.16
C ASP A 321 2.22 6.96 14.27
N LEU A 322 2.03 8.25 14.51
CA LEU A 322 1.28 8.74 15.67
C LEU A 322 -0.21 8.40 15.58
N LEU A 323 -0.84 8.51 14.40
CA LEU A 323 -2.27 8.17 14.24
C LEU A 323 -2.54 6.70 14.54
N THR A 324 -1.62 5.81 14.17
CA THR A 324 -1.69 4.39 14.53
C THR A 324 -1.46 4.21 16.03
N GLY A 325 -0.57 5.02 16.62
CA GLY A 325 -0.23 4.99 18.05
C GLY A 325 -1.40 5.27 18.98
N VAL A 326 -2.17 6.30 18.67
CA VAL A 326 -3.30 6.73 19.50
C VAL A 326 -4.59 5.94 19.25
N ASN A 327 -4.56 4.92 18.39
CA ASN A 327 -5.73 4.06 18.24
C ASN A 327 -6.05 3.33 19.55
N PRO A 328 -7.28 3.38 20.05
CA PRO A 328 -7.65 2.81 21.36
C PRO A 328 -7.28 1.34 21.54
N LYS A 329 -7.34 0.53 20.46
CA LYS A 329 -6.94 -0.90 20.49
C LYS A 329 -5.44 -1.05 20.75
N ASN A 330 -4.63 -0.14 20.25
CA ASN A 330 -3.18 -0.16 20.44
C ASN A 330 -2.81 0.44 21.82
N MET A 331 -3.40 1.55 22.18
CA MET A 331 -3.21 2.17 23.49
C MET A 331 -3.57 1.25 24.66
N ALA A 332 -4.54 0.35 24.46
CA ALA A 332 -4.87 -0.66 25.48
C ALA A 332 -3.69 -1.56 25.88
N LYS A 333 -2.58 -1.58 25.11
CA LYS A 333 -1.36 -2.31 25.47
C LYS A 333 -0.51 -1.59 26.51
N LEU A 334 -0.71 -0.28 26.67
CA LEU A 334 0.02 0.55 27.60
C LEU A 334 -0.39 0.29 29.05
N SER A 335 0.57 0.49 29.94
CA SER A 335 0.38 0.54 31.39
C SER A 335 1.03 1.80 31.93
N SER A 336 0.27 2.61 32.66
CA SER A 336 0.81 3.81 33.33
C SER A 336 1.91 3.51 34.34
N LYS A 337 2.03 2.26 34.80
CA LYS A 337 2.98 1.85 35.84
C LYS A 337 4.33 1.37 35.29
N LYS A 338 4.37 0.89 34.02
CA LYS A 338 5.58 0.22 33.52
C LYS A 338 5.97 0.53 32.09
N SER A 339 5.04 1.04 31.27
CA SER A 339 5.33 1.28 29.86
C SER A 339 6.21 2.50 29.66
N THR A 340 7.21 2.36 28.80
CA THR A 340 7.96 3.49 28.24
C THR A 340 7.59 3.63 26.78
N SER A 341 7.16 4.83 26.37
CA SER A 341 6.78 5.11 24.99
C SER A 341 7.87 5.91 24.28
N VAL A 342 8.19 5.51 23.04
CA VAL A 342 9.03 6.28 22.11
C VAL A 342 8.19 6.55 20.87
N ILE A 343 7.94 7.81 20.57
CA ILE A 343 6.94 8.22 19.59
C ILE A 343 7.59 9.09 18.53
N SER A 344 7.41 8.71 17.26
CA SER A 344 7.74 9.58 16.12
C SER A 344 6.65 10.65 15.97
N THR A 345 7.07 11.90 15.90
CA THR A 345 6.20 13.06 15.66
C THR A 345 6.11 13.44 14.19
N SER A 346 6.65 12.58 13.28
CA SER A 346 6.53 12.81 11.84
C SER A 346 5.08 12.68 11.39
N GLU A 347 4.59 13.68 10.68
CA GLU A 347 3.22 13.71 10.15
C GLU A 347 3.16 13.00 8.80
N ILE A 348 2.35 11.95 8.69
CA ILE A 348 2.07 11.27 7.43
C ILE A 348 0.56 11.38 7.17
N PRO A 349 0.14 12.23 6.21
CA PRO A 349 -1.28 12.47 5.97
C PRO A 349 -1.98 11.22 5.43
N THR A 350 -3.22 11.02 5.86
CA THR A 350 -4.10 9.96 5.33
C THR A 350 -4.58 10.30 3.93
N GLY A 351 -5.17 9.32 3.23
CA GLY A 351 -5.79 9.55 1.92
C GLY A 351 -6.92 10.58 1.97
N ASP A 352 -7.67 10.65 3.07
CA ASP A 352 -8.75 11.63 3.24
C ASP A 352 -8.17 13.04 3.45
N MET A 353 -7.13 13.19 4.25
CA MET A 353 -6.42 14.45 4.42
C MET A 353 -5.78 14.97 3.12
N VAL A 354 -5.40 14.08 2.21
CA VAL A 354 -4.87 14.45 0.89
C VAL A 354 -5.99 14.95 -0.04
N ARG A 355 -7.16 14.29 -0.02
CA ARG A 355 -8.29 14.60 -0.92
C ARG A 355 -9.16 15.73 -0.41
N SER A 356 -9.30 15.88 0.90
CA SER A 356 -10.17 16.88 1.54
C SER A 356 -9.35 18.03 2.11
N THR A 357 -9.70 19.25 1.76
CA THR A 357 -9.10 20.46 2.34
C THR A 357 -9.62 20.76 3.74
N ALA A 358 -10.73 20.12 4.15
CA ALA A 358 -11.30 20.25 5.47
C ALA A 358 -10.65 19.35 6.53
N GLU A 359 -9.93 18.30 6.09
CA GLU A 359 -9.28 17.35 6.97
C GLU A 359 -7.84 17.78 7.25
N GLU A 360 -7.51 18.00 8.52
CA GLU A 360 -6.17 18.36 8.96
C GLU A 360 -5.54 17.25 9.79
N TYR A 361 -4.20 17.18 9.78
CA TYR A 361 -3.48 16.30 10.68
C TYR A 361 -3.61 16.85 12.12
N PRO A 362 -4.03 16.03 13.10
CA PRO A 362 -4.16 16.47 14.48
C PRO A 362 -2.80 16.92 15.03
N GLU A 363 -2.81 17.91 15.94
CA GLU A 363 -1.57 18.34 16.58
C GLU A 363 -0.97 17.21 17.44
N ALA A 364 0.35 17.00 17.30
CA ALA A 364 1.05 15.93 17.99
C ALA A 364 0.96 16.07 19.52
N SER A 365 0.99 17.30 20.06
CA SER A 365 0.81 17.60 21.48
C SER A 365 -0.49 17.03 22.02
N PHE A 366 -1.63 17.32 21.34
CA PHE A 366 -2.93 16.80 21.73
C PHE A 366 -2.99 15.26 21.76
N MET A 367 -2.34 14.62 20.79
CA MET A 367 -2.33 13.15 20.71
C MET A 367 -1.40 12.49 21.73
N ILE A 368 -0.35 13.18 22.18
CA ILE A 368 0.59 12.67 23.19
C ILE A 368 0.01 12.77 24.58
N ASP A 369 -0.86 13.75 24.82
CA ASP A 369 -1.52 13.99 26.12
C ASP A 369 -2.72 13.03 26.36
N LEU A 370 -3.13 12.23 25.36
CA LEU A 370 -4.16 11.20 25.50
C LEU A 370 -3.64 9.96 26.25
#